data_f31dd12ea0e78de0ad6049742ecd4a9b
#
_entry.id   f31dd12ea0e78de0ad6049742ecd4a9b
#
_cell.length_a   1.000
_cell.length_b   1.000
_cell.length_c   1.000
_cell.angle_alpha   90.00
_cell.angle_beta   90.00
_cell.angle_gamma   90.00
#
_symmetry.space_group_name_H-M   'P 1'
#
loop_
_entity.id
_entity.type
_entity.pdbx_description
1 polymer ?
#
loop_
_entity_poly.entity_id
_entity_poly.type
_entity_poly.pdbx_seq_one_letter_code
_entity_poly.pdbx_strand_id
1 'polypeptide(L)'
;MKKYTFLFFLGLVASLFTACSDDDNLTDSITPAPESENFFANGMTFASQPGVRSITFTAGRAWQAALDEPGANNWCIVTPTRGEAGTVTVSITVNENESDDTRNVHLNLIAGSAQKSFTISQTPKPIVIPEGLSYSLEEPDADRPLTIYYRAASSSLLYNYQGTVYSHTGIICEGSWSYVQSEWNENTDKCKMSKLDNNVWTLTLSPSIRQWYSSEKTPVKKLGFVLRNEDGSLQTEDLFIPVTDNTYQEFVPASIKKGTLPENVAEGINIIDNSTVTLVLYDKDTDGNHKDFAHVVGDFNHWQLSNEDNCQMYRDDASGCWWITLRNLDVNKEYAFQYYVGTRNGETIRLGDAYCEKILDPDNDSYISSSTYPDNKSYPEGGKGIVSVFKIQQDNYRWSVSDFKVPNPEQLVIYEMLLRDFTASNDLNGAMQKLDYLKSLGVNAIELMPVQEFDGNDSWGYNPCFFFALDKDRKSVV
;
A
#
# COMPACT_ATOMS: atom_id res chain seq x y z
N MET A 1 26.33 30.76 -6.50
CA MET A 1 27.54 31.38 -5.95
C MET A 1 27.25 32.82 -5.63
N LYS A 2 27.05 33.18 -4.39
CA LYS A 2 27.36 34.49 -3.79
C LYS A 2 27.23 34.33 -2.28
N LYS A 3 28.37 34.20 -1.63
CA LYS A 3 28.51 34.23 -0.17
C LYS A 3 28.25 35.67 0.26
N TYR A 4 27.31 35.89 1.15
CA TYR A 4 27.21 37.13 1.90
C TYR A 4 27.75 36.89 3.31
N THR A 5 28.92 37.48 3.54
CA THR A 5 29.54 37.64 4.86
C THR A 5 28.80 38.81 5.54
N PHE A 6 28.07 38.50 6.63
CA PHE A 6 27.45 39.52 7.49
C PHE A 6 28.45 39.93 8.56
N LEU A 7 28.98 41.13 8.46
CA LEU A 7 29.81 41.77 9.47
C LEU A 7 28.90 42.29 10.59
N PHE A 8 29.14 41.80 11.80
CA PHE A 8 28.50 42.31 13.01
C PHE A 8 29.07 43.72 13.33
N PHE A 9 28.22 44.73 13.24
CA PHE A 9 28.51 46.07 13.79
C PHE A 9 28.05 46.11 15.24
N LEU A 10 29.02 46.03 16.17
CA LEU A 10 28.82 46.30 17.58
C LEU A 10 28.78 47.82 17.77
N GLY A 11 27.61 48.43 17.78
CA GLY A 11 27.44 49.85 18.06
C GLY A 11 27.62 50.12 19.56
N LEU A 12 28.81 50.58 19.92
CA LEU A 12 29.13 51.08 21.25
C LEU A 12 28.47 52.46 21.42
N VAL A 13 27.33 52.55 22.09
CA VAL A 13 26.80 53.83 22.60
C VAL A 13 27.37 54.06 23.99
N ALA A 14 28.46 54.80 24.04
CA ALA A 14 28.97 55.39 25.27
C ALA A 14 28.19 56.67 25.61
N SER A 15 27.22 56.56 26.53
CA SER A 15 26.61 57.74 27.18
C SER A 15 27.41 58.02 28.45
N LEU A 16 28.15 59.13 28.39
CA LEU A 16 28.79 59.75 29.54
C LEU A 16 27.73 60.20 30.56
N PHE A 17 27.65 59.50 31.69
CA PHE A 17 27.08 60.09 32.91
C PHE A 17 28.20 60.28 33.94
N THR A 18 28.58 61.54 34.15
CA THR A 18 29.29 61.96 35.32
C THR A 18 28.30 62.17 36.44
N ALA A 19 28.28 61.30 37.41
CA ALA A 19 27.74 61.57 38.74
C ALA A 19 28.63 60.82 39.77
N CYS A 20 29.39 61.58 40.54
CA CYS A 20 30.04 61.09 41.75
C CYS A 20 28.97 60.67 42.77
N SER A 21 29.05 59.45 43.27
CA SER A 21 28.70 59.04 44.62
C SER A 21 29.25 57.66 44.87
N ASP A 22 29.82 57.47 46.05
CA ASP A 22 30.47 56.31 46.63
C ASP A 22 29.80 54.97 46.26
N ASP A 23 30.45 54.19 45.39
CA ASP A 23 30.04 52.84 45.00
C ASP A 23 31.21 51.84 45.05
N ASP A 24 32.01 51.92 46.16
CA ASP A 24 33.20 51.03 46.35
C ASP A 24 32.88 49.59 46.71
N ASN A 25 31.59 49.12 46.63
CA ASN A 25 31.21 47.75 47.00
C ASN A 25 30.40 46.97 45.93
N LEU A 26 30.21 47.50 44.70
CA LEU A 26 29.51 46.80 43.64
C LEU A 26 30.42 45.81 42.94
N THR A 27 30.07 44.52 43.00
CA THR A 27 30.85 43.42 42.37
C THR A 27 30.21 42.99 41.10
N ASP A 28 31.01 42.68 40.04
CA ASP A 28 30.54 42.02 38.84
C ASP A 28 30.27 40.55 39.16
N SER A 29 29.03 40.28 39.60
CA SER A 29 28.65 38.91 40.00
C SER A 29 27.17 38.63 39.71
N ILE A 30 26.88 37.37 39.32
CA ILE A 30 25.55 36.80 39.28
C ILE A 30 25.61 35.44 39.97
N THR A 31 24.93 35.33 41.12
CA THR A 31 24.89 34.11 41.93
C THR A 31 23.49 33.57 41.95
N PRO A 32 23.22 32.41 41.29
CA PRO A 32 21.92 31.76 41.37
C PRO A 32 21.55 31.39 42.81
N ALA A 33 20.29 31.53 43.19
CA ALA A 33 19.79 30.95 44.42
C ALA A 33 19.74 29.42 44.33
N PRO A 34 19.85 28.69 45.45
CA PRO A 34 19.94 27.21 45.43
C PRO A 34 18.83 26.53 44.64
N GLU A 35 17.61 27.03 44.71
CA GLU A 35 16.46 26.52 43.96
C GLU A 35 16.54 26.74 42.44
N SER A 36 17.40 27.67 42.00
CA SER A 36 17.61 28.00 40.58
C SER A 36 18.86 27.43 39.97
N GLU A 37 19.81 26.92 40.76
CA GLU A 37 21.09 26.40 40.29
C GLU A 37 20.92 25.32 39.23
N ASN A 38 19.94 24.43 39.40
CA ASN A 38 19.68 23.35 38.43
C ASN A 38 19.32 23.88 37.04
N PHE A 39 18.65 25.01 36.92
CA PHE A 39 18.32 25.59 35.60
C PHE A 39 19.55 26.15 34.91
N PHE A 40 20.48 26.73 35.64
CA PHE A 40 21.74 27.23 35.09
C PHE A 40 22.69 26.09 34.67
N ALA A 41 22.59 24.91 35.29
CA ALA A 41 23.39 23.73 34.97
C ALA A 41 22.80 22.91 33.83
N ASN A 42 21.47 22.72 33.79
CA ASN A 42 20.81 21.73 32.94
C ASN A 42 19.75 22.32 31.99
N GLY A 43 19.51 23.64 32.04
CA GLY A 43 18.45 24.30 31.27
C GLY A 43 17.07 24.19 31.95
N MET A 44 16.09 24.84 31.32
CA MET A 44 14.70 24.86 31.79
C MET A 44 13.79 24.33 30.69
N THR A 45 13.08 23.24 30.94
CA THR A 45 12.19 22.62 29.95
C THR A 45 10.73 22.85 30.35
N PHE A 46 9.92 23.31 29.38
CA PHE A 46 8.48 23.42 29.47
C PHE A 46 7.80 22.35 28.60
N ALA A 47 6.59 21.94 28.97
CA ALA A 47 5.70 21.21 28.10
C ALA A 47 5.19 22.12 26.96
N SER A 48 4.52 21.56 25.96
CA SER A 48 3.95 22.32 24.84
C SER A 48 2.91 23.37 25.25
N GLN A 49 2.21 23.12 26.35
CA GLN A 49 1.19 24.02 26.90
C GLN A 49 1.81 25.32 27.47
N PRO A 50 1.05 26.42 27.54
CA PRO A 50 1.50 27.64 28.21
C PRO A 50 1.95 27.35 29.65
N GLY A 51 3.05 27.97 30.02
CA GLY A 51 3.61 27.76 31.37
C GLY A 51 4.39 28.93 31.89
N VAL A 52 4.56 28.98 33.21
CA VAL A 52 5.37 29.97 33.90
C VAL A 52 6.30 29.29 34.89
N ARG A 53 7.58 29.70 34.84
CA ARG A 53 8.60 29.31 35.83
C ARG A 53 9.42 30.53 36.19
N SER A 54 10.07 30.49 37.34
CA SER A 54 10.90 31.61 37.80
C SER A 54 12.28 31.15 38.16
N ILE A 55 13.25 32.06 38.00
CA ILE A 55 14.60 31.92 38.52
C ILE A 55 14.86 33.06 39.51
N THR A 56 15.58 32.75 40.56
CA THR A 56 16.04 33.73 41.57
C THR A 56 17.56 33.76 41.55
N PHE A 57 18.14 34.94 41.53
CA PHE A 57 19.58 35.16 41.62
C PHE A 57 19.89 36.47 42.33
N THR A 58 21.12 36.59 42.82
CA THR A 58 21.64 37.83 43.39
C THR A 58 22.64 38.43 42.39
N ALA A 59 22.41 39.69 42.01
CA ALA A 59 23.32 40.48 41.18
C ALA A 59 24.11 41.48 42.05
N GLY A 60 25.42 41.53 41.86
CA GLY A 60 26.28 42.46 42.62
C GLY A 60 26.19 43.89 42.13
N ARG A 61 25.55 44.16 41.00
CA ARG A 61 25.32 45.47 40.40
C ARG A 61 24.07 45.45 39.52
N ALA A 62 23.73 46.59 38.89
CA ALA A 62 22.65 46.68 37.92
C ALA A 62 22.82 45.58 36.82
N TRP A 63 21.75 44.88 36.49
CA TRP A 63 21.73 43.73 35.64
C TRP A 63 20.69 43.85 34.52
N GLN A 64 20.88 43.05 33.47
CA GLN A 64 19.89 42.86 32.40
C GLN A 64 19.78 41.39 31.97
N ALA A 65 18.60 41.05 31.43
CA ALA A 65 18.28 39.78 30.84
C ALA A 65 17.85 39.93 29.40
N ALA A 66 18.36 39.09 28.50
CA ALA A 66 18.01 39.11 27.09
C ALA A 66 17.96 37.67 26.51
N LEU A 67 17.04 37.43 25.62
CA LEU A 67 17.02 36.24 24.79
C LEU A 67 17.97 36.45 23.60
N ASP A 68 18.68 35.40 23.19
CA ASP A 68 19.68 35.48 22.14
C ASP A 68 19.11 35.44 20.70
N GLU A 69 17.84 35.03 20.53
CA GLU A 69 17.19 34.95 19.22
C GLU A 69 16.21 36.11 18.99
N PRO A 70 16.35 36.84 17.85
CA PRO A 70 15.33 37.79 17.43
C PRO A 70 13.99 37.08 17.17
N GLY A 71 12.94 37.52 17.84
CA GLY A 71 11.60 36.94 17.73
C GLY A 71 11.26 35.91 18.79
N ALA A 72 12.20 35.44 19.59
CA ALA A 72 11.92 34.55 20.73
C ALA A 72 10.93 35.17 21.73
N ASN A 73 10.89 36.47 21.83
CA ASN A 73 9.91 37.21 22.65
C ASN A 73 8.44 36.98 22.23
N ASN A 74 8.18 36.45 21.05
CA ASN A 74 6.83 36.09 20.63
C ASN A 74 6.26 34.87 21.37
N TRP A 75 7.13 34.02 21.89
CA TRP A 75 6.70 32.82 22.60
C TRP A 75 7.30 32.62 23.99
N CYS A 76 8.43 33.29 24.31
CA CYS A 76 9.12 33.25 25.59
C CYS A 76 9.30 34.66 26.11
N ILE A 77 8.60 35.00 27.18
CA ILE A 77 8.56 36.34 27.77
C ILE A 77 9.30 36.28 29.11
N VAL A 78 10.26 37.17 29.29
CA VAL A 78 11.08 37.28 30.50
C VAL A 78 10.74 38.58 31.21
N THR A 79 10.42 38.55 32.51
CA THR A 79 10.02 39.72 33.25
C THR A 79 10.48 39.62 34.72
N PRO A 80 11.12 40.68 35.28
CA PRO A 80 11.69 41.85 34.61
C PRO A 80 12.92 41.52 33.75
N THR A 81 13.24 42.38 32.78
CA THR A 81 14.43 42.25 31.89
C THR A 81 15.65 43.04 32.39
N ARG A 82 15.53 43.85 33.47
CA ARG A 82 16.59 44.61 34.09
C ARG A 82 16.25 45.01 35.50
N GLY A 83 17.26 45.30 36.28
CA GLY A 83 17.11 45.80 37.69
C GLY A 83 18.42 46.25 38.27
N GLU A 84 18.34 46.74 39.52
CA GLU A 84 19.50 47.19 40.30
C GLU A 84 20.15 45.96 41.02
N ALA A 85 21.28 46.25 41.73
CA ALA A 85 21.97 45.26 42.54
C ALA A 85 21.03 44.68 43.63
N GLY A 86 21.17 43.37 43.91
CA GLY A 86 20.38 42.68 44.94
C GLY A 86 19.79 41.35 44.46
N THR A 87 19.03 40.72 45.31
CA THR A 87 18.34 39.47 45.00
C THR A 87 17.04 39.76 44.25
N VAL A 88 16.89 39.08 43.10
CA VAL A 88 15.75 39.29 42.19
C VAL A 88 15.20 37.95 41.73
N THR A 89 13.90 37.92 41.54
CA THR A 89 13.19 36.80 40.88
C THR A 89 12.72 37.28 39.51
N VAL A 90 13.09 36.52 38.48
CA VAL A 90 12.70 36.74 37.10
C VAL A 90 11.74 35.63 36.68
N SER A 91 10.61 36.04 36.17
CA SER A 91 9.59 35.11 35.65
C SER A 91 9.80 34.88 34.17
N ILE A 92 9.70 33.63 33.75
CA ILE A 92 9.80 33.16 32.38
C ILE A 92 8.45 32.53 32.02
N THR A 93 7.75 33.17 31.08
CA THR A 93 6.44 32.73 30.60
C THR A 93 6.57 32.25 29.19
N VAL A 94 6.06 31.05 28.86
CA VAL A 94 5.99 30.55 27.52
C VAL A 94 4.56 30.41 27.03
N ASN A 95 4.31 30.78 25.78
CA ASN A 95 3.03 30.54 25.10
C ASN A 95 2.97 29.08 24.61
N GLU A 96 1.79 28.62 24.19
CA GLU A 96 1.62 27.28 23.64
C GLU A 96 2.55 27.05 22.43
N ASN A 97 3.18 25.88 22.38
CA ASN A 97 3.92 25.42 21.22
C ASN A 97 3.00 24.56 20.35
N GLU A 98 2.47 25.13 19.28
CA GLU A 98 1.59 24.44 18.34
C GLU A 98 2.36 23.69 17.24
N SER A 99 3.71 23.84 17.20
CA SER A 99 4.54 23.19 16.20
C SER A 99 4.87 21.75 16.59
N ASP A 100 5.24 20.95 15.58
CA ASP A 100 5.71 19.58 15.76
C ASP A 100 7.18 19.50 16.19
N ASP A 101 7.85 20.65 16.36
CA ASP A 101 9.25 20.75 16.73
C ASP A 101 9.46 21.34 18.14
N THR A 102 10.51 20.85 18.81
CA THR A 102 11.01 21.48 20.02
C THR A 102 11.60 22.84 19.69
N ARG A 103 11.20 23.89 20.38
CA ARG A 103 11.79 25.22 20.25
C ARG A 103 12.68 25.56 21.45
N ASN A 104 13.80 26.22 21.18
CA ASN A 104 14.82 26.54 22.16
C ASN A 104 15.22 28.01 22.05
N VAL A 105 15.66 28.60 23.16
CA VAL A 105 16.24 29.92 23.21
C VAL A 105 17.17 30.00 24.42
N HIS A 106 18.24 30.80 24.37
CA HIS A 106 19.10 31.03 25.52
C HIS A 106 18.71 32.35 26.20
N LEU A 107 18.55 32.26 27.49
CA LEU A 107 18.43 33.43 28.35
C LEU A 107 19.83 33.83 28.85
N ASN A 108 20.25 35.04 28.54
CA ASN A 108 21.51 35.62 28.96
C ASN A 108 21.25 36.65 30.05
N LEU A 109 21.92 36.52 31.21
CA LEU A 109 21.93 37.48 32.30
C LEU A 109 23.32 38.13 32.34
N ILE A 110 23.34 39.45 32.44
CA ILE A 110 24.58 40.26 32.44
C ILE A 110 24.53 41.26 33.59
N ALA A 111 25.59 41.31 34.43
CA ALA A 111 25.79 42.29 35.48
C ALA A 111 27.23 42.74 35.47
N GLY A 112 27.51 43.90 34.87
CA GLY A 112 28.86 44.35 34.55
C GLY A 112 29.59 43.40 33.60
N SER A 113 30.73 42.82 34.03
CA SER A 113 31.44 41.80 33.27
C SER A 113 30.98 40.36 33.56
N ALA A 114 30.18 40.17 34.58
CA ALA A 114 29.62 38.84 34.90
C ALA A 114 28.50 38.47 33.94
N GLN A 115 28.56 37.23 33.47
CA GLN A 115 27.55 36.67 32.58
C GLN A 115 27.16 35.26 33.01
N LYS A 116 25.89 34.96 32.96
CA LYS A 116 25.31 33.63 33.15
C LYS A 116 24.24 33.40 32.08
N SER A 117 24.18 32.17 31.55
CA SER A 117 23.16 31.81 30.60
C SER A 117 22.67 30.38 30.79
N PHE A 118 21.48 30.09 30.30
CA PHE A 118 20.94 28.74 30.22
C PHE A 118 19.91 28.64 29.10
N THR A 119 19.67 27.41 28.62
CA THR A 119 18.71 27.11 27.58
C THR A 119 17.30 26.99 28.17
N ILE A 120 16.34 27.64 27.52
CA ILE A 120 14.92 27.42 27.71
C ILE A 120 14.42 26.59 26.53
N SER A 121 13.86 25.41 26.83
CA SER A 121 13.33 24.48 25.85
C SER A 121 11.83 24.32 26.03
N GLN A 122 11.09 24.19 24.94
CA GLN A 122 9.67 23.81 25.03
C GLN A 122 9.38 22.67 24.06
N THR A 123 8.78 21.58 24.58
CA THR A 123 8.48 20.39 23.79
C THR A 123 7.43 20.67 22.71
N PRO A 124 7.39 19.86 21.64
CA PRO A 124 6.37 19.98 20.60
C PRO A 124 4.97 19.66 21.15
N LYS A 125 3.95 20.01 20.37
CA LYS A 125 2.57 19.61 20.63
C LYS A 125 2.47 18.07 20.64
N PRO A 126 1.81 17.45 21.61
CA PRO A 126 1.59 16.02 21.62
C PRO A 126 0.78 15.61 20.39
N ILE A 127 1.28 14.62 19.64
CA ILE A 127 0.54 14.02 18.52
C ILE A 127 -0.65 13.26 19.12
N VAL A 128 -1.87 13.70 18.80
CA VAL A 128 -3.09 12.98 19.14
C VAL A 128 -3.35 11.96 18.04
N ILE A 129 -3.07 10.68 18.30
CA ILE A 129 -3.32 9.59 17.37
C ILE A 129 -4.74 9.09 17.62
N PRO A 130 -5.68 9.23 16.64
CA PRO A 130 -7.03 8.70 16.75
C PRO A 130 -7.04 7.17 16.73
N GLU A 131 -8.15 6.54 17.12
CA GLU A 131 -8.36 5.10 16.95
C GLU A 131 -8.38 4.73 15.47
N GLY A 132 -7.85 3.54 15.16
CA GLY A 132 -7.69 3.04 13.82
C GLY A 132 -6.40 3.51 13.16
N LEU A 133 -6.41 3.55 11.84
CA LEU A 133 -5.29 3.96 10.99
C LEU A 133 -5.29 5.49 10.85
N SER A 134 -4.12 6.09 11.04
CA SER A 134 -3.87 7.50 10.75
C SER A 134 -2.44 7.70 10.25
N TYR A 135 -2.12 8.86 9.72
CA TYR A 135 -0.82 9.10 9.09
C TYR A 135 -0.41 10.58 9.19
N SER A 136 0.90 10.83 9.00
CA SER A 136 1.55 12.12 9.26
C SER A 136 1.23 13.24 8.27
N LEU A 137 0.67 12.93 7.11
CA LEU A 137 0.33 13.89 6.05
C LEU A 137 -1.18 13.86 5.80
N GLU A 138 -1.82 14.99 5.72
CA GLU A 138 -3.25 15.09 5.38
C GLU A 138 -3.51 14.55 3.96
N GLU A 139 -2.60 14.84 3.04
CA GLU A 139 -2.58 14.31 1.66
C GLU A 139 -1.25 13.56 1.43
N PRO A 140 -1.22 12.24 1.62
CA PRO A 140 -0.04 11.45 1.31
C PRO A 140 0.35 11.56 -0.16
N ASP A 141 1.66 11.74 -0.43
CA ASP A 141 2.23 11.89 -1.76
C ASP A 141 3.26 10.78 -2.00
N ALA A 142 3.19 10.14 -3.18
CA ALA A 142 4.02 8.99 -3.55
C ALA A 142 5.53 9.25 -3.42
N ASP A 143 5.96 10.49 -3.67
CA ASP A 143 7.37 10.88 -3.68
C ASP A 143 7.83 11.55 -2.36
N ARG A 144 7.00 11.48 -1.32
CA ARG A 144 7.32 11.97 0.04
C ARG A 144 7.33 10.82 1.05
N PRO A 145 8.08 10.97 2.16
CA PRO A 145 8.00 10.02 3.27
C PRO A 145 6.64 10.10 3.97
N LEU A 146 6.16 8.97 4.49
CA LEU A 146 4.91 8.87 5.23
C LEU A 146 5.12 8.09 6.51
N THR A 147 4.72 8.65 7.64
CA THR A 147 4.64 7.90 8.90
C THR A 147 3.21 7.50 9.16
N ILE A 148 3.01 6.22 9.38
CA ILE A 148 1.72 5.59 9.62
C ILE A 148 1.60 5.30 11.12
N TYR A 149 0.44 5.56 11.68
CA TYR A 149 0.09 5.25 13.06
C TYR A 149 -1.14 4.36 13.09
N TYR A 150 -1.14 3.40 13.97
CA TYR A 150 -2.31 2.58 14.26
C TYR A 150 -2.55 2.54 15.75
N ARG A 151 -3.73 3.03 16.18
CA ARG A 151 -4.20 2.89 17.55
C ARG A 151 -5.30 1.84 17.58
N ALA A 152 -5.03 0.71 18.25
CA ALA A 152 -6.02 -0.35 18.39
C ALA A 152 -7.21 0.09 19.21
N ALA A 153 -8.41 0.03 18.63
CA ALA A 153 -9.67 0.18 19.36
C ALA A 153 -9.88 -1.00 20.32
N SER A 154 -10.71 -0.83 21.32
CA SER A 154 -11.00 -1.89 22.30
C SER A 154 -11.64 -3.16 21.70
N SER A 155 -12.20 -3.06 20.51
CA SER A 155 -12.74 -4.17 19.71
C SER A 155 -11.69 -4.88 18.84
N SER A 156 -10.51 -4.30 18.66
CA SER A 156 -9.44 -4.88 17.82
C SER A 156 -8.80 -6.09 18.50
N LEU A 157 -8.47 -7.12 17.74
CA LEU A 157 -7.71 -8.27 18.21
C LEU A 157 -6.30 -7.92 18.70
N LEU A 158 -5.76 -6.78 18.26
CA LEU A 158 -4.47 -6.25 18.70
C LEU A 158 -4.57 -5.38 19.98
N TYR A 159 -5.78 -5.17 20.54
CA TYR A 159 -5.94 -4.39 21.77
C TYR A 159 -5.25 -5.07 22.95
N ASN A 160 -4.46 -4.30 23.70
CA ASN A 160 -3.61 -4.77 24.80
C ASN A 160 -2.55 -5.83 24.41
N TYR A 161 -2.29 -6.04 23.11
CA TYR A 161 -1.24 -6.93 22.67
C TYR A 161 0.14 -6.36 23.03
N GLN A 162 1.01 -7.21 23.63
CA GLN A 162 2.33 -6.80 24.12
C GLN A 162 3.49 -7.29 23.24
N GLY A 163 3.21 -8.16 22.28
CA GLY A 163 4.22 -8.70 21.35
C GLY A 163 4.50 -7.77 20.18
N THR A 164 5.25 -8.29 19.23
CA THR A 164 5.64 -7.57 18.00
C THR A 164 4.48 -7.55 17.00
N VAL A 165 4.25 -6.40 16.38
CA VAL A 165 3.28 -6.24 15.29
C VAL A 165 4.03 -6.01 13.99
N TYR A 166 3.60 -6.67 12.93
CA TYR A 166 4.11 -6.54 11.57
C TYR A 166 3.02 -6.03 10.65
N SER A 167 3.42 -5.31 9.63
CA SER A 167 2.55 -4.82 8.58
C SER A 167 2.71 -5.68 7.33
N HIS A 168 1.71 -6.50 6.99
CA HIS A 168 1.60 -7.03 5.64
C HIS A 168 1.07 -5.90 4.77
N THR A 169 1.85 -5.44 3.79
CA THR A 169 1.56 -4.20 3.09
C THR A 169 2.03 -4.22 1.64
N GLY A 170 1.27 -3.56 0.79
CA GLY A 170 1.52 -3.42 -0.64
C GLY A 170 0.83 -2.19 -1.23
N ILE A 171 1.03 -1.99 -2.52
CA ILE A 171 0.32 -0.99 -3.32
C ILE A 171 -0.91 -1.65 -3.92
N ILE A 172 -2.05 -0.99 -3.87
CA ILE A 172 -3.26 -1.44 -4.56
C ILE A 172 -3.27 -0.86 -5.97
N CYS A 173 -3.11 -1.74 -6.94
CA CYS A 173 -3.12 -1.40 -8.36
C CYS A 173 -4.28 -2.10 -9.05
N GLU A 174 -5.19 -1.33 -9.65
CA GLU A 174 -6.32 -1.87 -10.42
C GLU A 174 -7.10 -2.95 -9.63
N GLY A 175 -7.31 -2.72 -8.33
CA GLY A 175 -8.04 -3.61 -7.44
C GLY A 175 -7.24 -4.78 -6.85
N SER A 176 -5.97 -4.95 -7.22
CA SER A 176 -5.12 -6.05 -6.76
C SER A 176 -3.94 -5.56 -5.93
N TRP A 177 -3.49 -6.38 -4.97
CA TRP A 177 -2.27 -6.15 -4.22
C TRP A 177 -1.04 -6.34 -5.13
N SER A 178 -0.15 -5.37 -5.12
CA SER A 178 1.11 -5.36 -5.88
C SER A 178 2.23 -4.84 -5.00
N TYR A 179 3.48 -5.17 -5.32
CA TYR A 179 4.64 -4.75 -4.54
C TYR A 179 4.50 -5.07 -3.05
N VAL A 180 3.93 -6.23 -2.73
CA VAL A 180 3.84 -6.73 -1.35
C VAL A 180 5.25 -6.91 -0.80
N GLN A 181 5.50 -6.40 0.40
CA GLN A 181 6.86 -6.27 0.94
C GLN A 181 7.35 -7.47 1.72
N SER A 182 6.48 -8.43 2.00
CA SER A 182 6.83 -9.71 2.63
C SER A 182 5.71 -10.73 2.36
N GLU A 183 6.05 -12.00 2.28
CA GLU A 183 5.06 -13.07 2.27
C GLU A 183 4.25 -13.06 3.58
N TRP A 184 3.05 -13.64 3.55
CA TRP A 184 2.14 -13.62 4.71
C TRP A 184 2.78 -14.18 5.98
N ASN A 185 3.58 -15.22 5.87
CA ASN A 185 4.22 -15.90 7.00
C ASN A 185 5.64 -15.38 7.28
N GLU A 186 6.07 -14.33 6.61
CA GLU A 186 7.42 -13.78 6.74
C GLU A 186 7.42 -12.52 7.60
N ASN A 187 8.29 -12.50 8.63
CA ASN A 187 8.46 -11.38 9.55
C ASN A 187 9.75 -10.62 9.25
N THR A 188 9.66 -9.65 8.32
CA THR A 188 10.82 -8.83 7.94
C THR A 188 10.98 -7.61 8.84
N ASP A 189 12.22 -7.18 9.06
CA ASP A 189 12.50 -5.94 9.83
C ASP A 189 11.92 -4.70 9.14
N LYS A 190 11.80 -4.72 7.82
CA LYS A 190 11.21 -3.65 7.02
C LYS A 190 9.74 -3.41 7.35
N CYS A 191 9.00 -4.50 7.59
CA CYS A 191 7.57 -4.47 7.89
C CYS A 191 7.24 -4.46 9.39
N LYS A 192 8.28 -4.52 10.24
CA LYS A 192 8.13 -4.49 11.70
C LYS A 192 7.69 -3.12 12.16
N MET A 193 6.59 -3.05 12.89
CA MET A 193 6.11 -1.80 13.47
C MET A 193 6.78 -1.50 14.81
N SER A 194 7.08 -0.24 15.04
CA SER A 194 7.60 0.24 16.33
C SER A 194 6.44 0.56 17.26
N LYS A 195 6.51 0.06 18.50
CA LYS A 195 5.52 0.39 19.54
C LYS A 195 5.80 1.80 20.06
N LEU A 196 4.86 2.72 19.87
CA LEU A 196 4.98 4.13 20.31
C LEU A 196 4.41 4.33 21.72
N ASP A 197 3.29 3.67 22.02
CA ASP A 197 2.59 3.75 23.31
C ASP A 197 1.76 2.47 23.49
N ASN A 198 1.03 2.35 24.60
CA ASN A 198 0.10 1.25 24.80
C ASN A 198 -0.98 1.28 23.71
N ASN A 199 -1.18 0.17 23.02
CA ASN A 199 -2.11 0.04 21.88
C ASN A 199 -1.80 0.94 20.67
N VAL A 200 -0.57 1.51 20.56
CA VAL A 200 -0.18 2.38 19.46
C VAL A 200 1.11 1.88 18.80
N TRP A 201 1.05 1.66 17.52
CA TRP A 201 2.18 1.28 16.69
C TRP A 201 2.39 2.26 15.54
N THR A 202 3.63 2.33 15.04
CA THR A 202 4.00 3.22 13.95
C THR A 202 4.96 2.53 12.99
N LEU A 203 4.87 2.91 11.70
CA LEU A 203 5.78 2.51 10.64
C LEU A 203 6.07 3.73 9.75
N THR A 204 7.35 3.97 9.46
CA THR A 204 7.73 5.08 8.56
C THR A 204 8.20 4.54 7.21
N LEU A 205 7.52 4.97 6.16
CA LEU A 205 7.87 4.71 4.76
C LEU A 205 8.84 5.80 4.30
N SER A 206 10.13 5.52 4.26
CA SER A 206 11.20 6.48 3.95
C SER A 206 12.22 5.87 2.97
N PRO A 207 12.85 6.66 2.09
CA PRO A 207 12.84 8.13 1.97
C PRO A 207 11.59 8.69 1.27
N SER A 208 10.81 7.87 0.55
CA SER A 208 9.50 8.18 0.00
C SER A 208 8.66 6.91 -0.05
N ILE A 209 7.33 7.03 -0.20
CA ILE A 209 6.43 5.88 -0.37
C ILE A 209 6.89 5.04 -1.57
N ARG A 210 7.07 5.67 -2.74
CA ARG A 210 7.50 5.01 -3.98
C ARG A 210 8.79 4.21 -3.82
N GLN A 211 9.81 4.81 -3.24
CA GLN A 211 11.09 4.15 -3.03
C GLN A 211 11.01 3.03 -1.99
N TRP A 212 10.21 3.21 -0.95
CA TRP A 212 10.02 2.19 0.07
C TRP A 212 9.39 0.91 -0.51
N TYR A 213 8.43 1.05 -1.46
CA TYR A 213 7.83 -0.09 -2.15
C TYR A 213 8.63 -0.56 -3.38
N SER A 214 9.70 0.16 -3.80
CA SER A 214 10.47 -0.12 -5.03
C SER A 214 9.59 -0.09 -6.29
N SER A 215 8.68 0.90 -6.36
CA SER A 215 7.63 1.01 -7.38
C SER A 215 7.88 2.13 -8.40
N GLU A 216 9.13 2.29 -8.88
CA GLU A 216 9.52 3.42 -9.75
C GLU A 216 8.70 3.52 -11.06
N LYS A 217 8.14 2.40 -11.51
CA LYS A 217 7.41 2.32 -12.80
C LYS A 217 5.89 2.17 -12.65
N THR A 218 5.37 2.16 -11.43
CA THR A 218 3.95 1.90 -11.18
C THR A 218 3.33 3.05 -10.41
N PRO A 219 2.10 3.49 -10.77
CA PRO A 219 1.40 4.51 -10.01
C PRO A 219 1.11 4.04 -8.57
N VAL A 220 1.35 4.93 -7.61
CA VAL A 220 1.07 4.69 -6.20
C VAL A 220 -0.13 5.53 -5.78
N LYS A 221 -1.33 4.98 -5.92
CA LYS A 221 -2.57 5.71 -5.60
C LYS A 221 -3.24 5.28 -4.31
N LYS A 222 -2.98 4.07 -3.88
CA LYS A 222 -3.60 3.49 -2.70
C LYS A 222 -2.64 2.47 -2.08
N LEU A 223 -2.43 2.55 -0.79
CA LEU A 223 -1.68 1.55 -0.04
C LEU A 223 -2.66 0.65 0.69
N GLY A 224 -2.33 -0.64 0.78
CA GLY A 224 -3.05 -1.61 1.57
C GLY A 224 -2.20 -2.09 2.74
N PHE A 225 -2.85 -2.35 3.88
CA PHE A 225 -2.22 -2.86 5.10
C PHE A 225 -3.12 -3.88 5.78
N VAL A 226 -2.50 -4.95 6.26
CA VAL A 226 -3.04 -5.80 7.31
C VAL A 226 -2.00 -5.84 8.42
N LEU A 227 -2.37 -5.36 9.61
CA LEU A 227 -1.48 -5.39 10.78
C LEU A 227 -1.72 -6.67 11.53
N ARG A 228 -0.66 -7.42 11.81
CA ARG A 228 -0.75 -8.74 12.40
C ARG A 228 0.33 -9.00 13.44
N ASN A 229 0.11 -9.94 14.34
CA ASN A 229 1.15 -10.47 15.20
C ASN A 229 2.11 -11.40 14.41
N GLU A 230 3.07 -12.00 15.10
CA GLU A 230 4.15 -12.80 14.48
C GLU A 230 3.65 -14.03 13.73
N ASP A 231 2.59 -14.69 14.20
CA ASP A 231 2.03 -15.90 13.63
C ASP A 231 0.74 -15.68 12.82
N GLY A 232 0.29 -14.42 12.70
CA GLY A 232 -0.93 -14.05 11.96
C GLY A 232 -2.24 -14.41 12.64
N SER A 233 -2.22 -14.95 13.87
CA SER A 233 -3.45 -15.34 14.60
C SER A 233 -4.26 -14.13 15.09
N LEU A 234 -3.60 -12.98 15.27
CA LEU A 234 -4.22 -11.71 15.62
C LEU A 234 -3.91 -10.72 14.50
N GLN A 235 -4.95 -10.23 13.84
CA GLN A 235 -4.80 -9.31 12.71
C GLN A 235 -5.93 -8.29 12.65
N THR A 236 -5.71 -7.21 11.89
CA THR A 236 -6.75 -6.25 11.50
C THR A 236 -7.50 -6.75 10.27
N GLU A 237 -8.61 -6.11 9.97
CA GLU A 237 -9.16 -6.08 8.62
C GLU A 237 -8.21 -5.35 7.65
N ASP A 238 -8.54 -5.35 6.37
CA ASP A 238 -7.82 -4.57 5.35
C ASP A 238 -7.95 -3.07 5.64
N LEU A 239 -6.81 -2.40 5.73
CA LEU A 239 -6.71 -0.97 5.97
C LEU A 239 -6.13 -0.29 4.74
N PHE A 240 -6.66 0.86 4.34
CA PHE A 240 -6.23 1.53 3.13
C PHE A 240 -5.88 3.00 3.37
N ILE A 241 -4.85 3.48 2.63
CA ILE A 241 -4.44 4.88 2.61
C ILE A 241 -4.46 5.37 1.16
N PRO A 242 -5.26 6.39 0.81
CA PRO A 242 -5.18 7.04 -0.50
C PRO A 242 -3.85 7.82 -0.62
N VAL A 243 -3.26 7.81 -1.81
CA VAL A 243 -1.99 8.47 -2.10
C VAL A 243 -2.13 9.28 -3.38
N THR A 244 -1.65 10.52 -3.37
CA THR A 244 -1.50 11.34 -4.56
C THR A 244 -0.21 10.98 -5.30
N ASP A 245 -0.29 10.72 -6.60
CA ASP A 245 0.87 10.46 -7.45
C ASP A 245 0.87 11.42 -8.64
N ASN A 246 1.67 12.48 -8.54
CA ASN A 246 1.77 13.54 -9.55
C ASN A 246 2.75 13.20 -10.68
N THR A 247 3.54 12.12 -10.57
CA THR A 247 4.53 11.73 -11.58
C THR A 247 3.94 10.82 -12.64
N TYR A 248 2.73 10.31 -12.41
CA TYR A 248 2.08 9.36 -13.28
C TYR A 248 0.87 9.97 -13.97
N GLN A 249 0.88 10.02 -15.31
CA GLN A 249 -0.33 10.36 -16.06
C GLN A 249 -1.27 9.16 -16.05
N GLU A 250 -2.41 9.33 -15.38
CA GLU A 250 -3.46 8.34 -15.37
C GLU A 250 -4.04 8.17 -16.78
N PHE A 251 -4.28 6.91 -17.16
CA PHE A 251 -5.07 6.63 -18.35
C PHE A 251 -6.49 7.18 -18.15
N VAL A 252 -6.90 8.07 -19.04
CA VAL A 252 -8.25 8.63 -19.05
C VAL A 252 -9.05 7.95 -20.16
N PRO A 253 -10.07 7.13 -19.81
CA PRO A 253 -10.92 6.52 -20.81
C PRO A 253 -11.64 7.59 -21.65
N ALA A 254 -11.69 7.39 -22.96
CA ALA A 254 -12.49 8.23 -23.84
C ALA A 254 -13.99 7.94 -23.64
N SER A 255 -14.83 8.74 -24.28
CA SER A 255 -16.28 8.51 -24.32
C SER A 255 -16.60 7.11 -24.82
N ILE A 256 -17.64 6.50 -24.27
CA ILE A 256 -18.10 5.16 -24.66
C ILE A 256 -18.39 5.12 -26.15
N LYS A 257 -17.72 4.22 -26.87
CA LYS A 257 -18.06 3.88 -28.25
C LYS A 257 -19.31 3.00 -28.25
N LYS A 258 -20.35 3.40 -28.96
CA LYS A 258 -21.58 2.59 -29.13
C LYS A 258 -21.57 1.85 -30.47
N GLY A 259 -21.96 0.60 -30.46
CA GLY A 259 -22.01 -0.23 -31.64
C GLY A 259 -22.80 -1.50 -31.40
N THR A 260 -23.54 -1.96 -32.43
CA THR A 260 -24.31 -3.20 -32.36
C THR A 260 -23.39 -4.40 -32.26
N LEU A 261 -23.69 -5.33 -31.36
CA LEU A 261 -22.98 -6.60 -31.23
C LEU A 261 -23.00 -7.35 -32.58
N PRO A 262 -21.85 -7.86 -33.08
CA PRO A 262 -21.83 -8.64 -34.32
C PRO A 262 -22.77 -9.85 -34.24
N GLU A 263 -23.28 -10.27 -35.37
CA GLU A 263 -24.13 -11.45 -35.46
C GLU A 263 -23.32 -12.73 -35.16
N ASN A 264 -24.01 -13.72 -34.61
CA ASN A 264 -23.45 -15.06 -34.29
C ASN A 264 -22.25 -15.05 -33.30
N VAL A 265 -22.19 -14.08 -32.40
CA VAL A 265 -21.26 -14.09 -31.26
C VAL A 265 -22.04 -14.20 -29.95
N ALA A 266 -21.41 -14.80 -28.94
CA ALA A 266 -21.91 -14.93 -27.58
C ALA A 266 -20.89 -14.33 -26.58
N GLU A 267 -21.27 -14.22 -25.32
CA GLU A 267 -20.33 -13.84 -24.25
C GLU A 267 -19.08 -14.69 -24.27
N GLY A 268 -17.93 -14.07 -24.00
CA GLY A 268 -16.61 -14.70 -23.99
C GLY A 268 -15.87 -14.54 -25.32
N ILE A 269 -15.11 -15.55 -25.70
CA ILE A 269 -14.14 -15.56 -26.80
C ILE A 269 -14.78 -16.20 -28.05
N ASN A 270 -14.92 -15.42 -29.12
CA ASN A 270 -15.52 -15.89 -30.36
C ASN A 270 -14.49 -15.89 -31.50
N ILE A 271 -14.07 -17.05 -31.96
CA ILE A 271 -13.18 -17.22 -33.11
C ILE A 271 -14.01 -17.06 -34.39
N ILE A 272 -13.78 -15.99 -35.14
CA ILE A 272 -14.54 -15.65 -36.35
C ILE A 272 -13.91 -16.29 -37.59
N ASP A 273 -12.57 -16.21 -37.67
CA ASP A 273 -11.78 -16.82 -38.75
C ASP A 273 -10.34 -17.06 -38.25
N ASN A 274 -9.44 -17.48 -39.12
CA ASN A 274 -8.04 -17.82 -38.83
C ASN A 274 -7.18 -16.63 -38.35
N SER A 275 -7.73 -15.40 -38.29
CA SER A 275 -6.99 -14.19 -37.91
C SER A 275 -7.81 -13.20 -37.12
N THR A 276 -9.06 -13.53 -36.84
CA THR A 276 -10.05 -12.61 -36.26
C THR A 276 -10.75 -13.25 -35.07
N VAL A 277 -10.76 -12.55 -33.93
CA VAL A 277 -11.45 -12.95 -32.70
C VAL A 277 -12.31 -11.79 -32.22
N THR A 278 -13.54 -12.06 -31.83
CA THR A 278 -14.41 -11.11 -31.13
C THR A 278 -14.51 -11.50 -29.64
N LEU A 279 -14.12 -10.57 -28.77
CA LEU A 279 -14.27 -10.71 -27.34
C LEU A 279 -15.56 -9.99 -26.91
N VAL A 280 -16.36 -10.65 -26.07
CA VAL A 280 -17.66 -10.12 -25.61
C VAL A 280 -17.73 -10.24 -24.08
N LEU A 281 -17.92 -9.10 -23.41
CA LEU A 281 -18.01 -9.01 -21.95
C LEU A 281 -19.41 -8.50 -21.55
N TYR A 282 -20.07 -9.23 -20.66
CA TYR A 282 -21.37 -8.77 -20.11
C TYR A 282 -21.19 -7.50 -19.26
N ASP A 283 -22.11 -6.54 -19.43
CA ASP A 283 -21.98 -5.22 -18.83
C ASP A 283 -22.23 -5.18 -17.33
N LYS A 284 -23.17 -5.98 -16.82
CA LYS A 284 -23.54 -5.95 -15.41
C LYS A 284 -22.66 -6.87 -14.55
N ASP A 285 -22.40 -6.43 -13.32
CA ASP A 285 -21.87 -7.27 -12.26
C ASP A 285 -22.99 -8.09 -11.57
N THR A 286 -22.65 -8.87 -10.55
CA THR A 286 -23.59 -9.69 -9.76
C THR A 286 -24.68 -8.86 -9.06
N ASP A 287 -24.38 -7.61 -8.75
CA ASP A 287 -25.31 -6.66 -8.09
C ASP A 287 -26.14 -5.87 -9.09
N GLY A 288 -25.94 -6.10 -10.40
CA GLY A 288 -26.64 -5.43 -11.49
C GLY A 288 -26.10 -4.05 -11.84
N ASN A 289 -24.91 -3.67 -11.33
CA ASN A 289 -24.28 -2.40 -11.69
C ASN A 289 -23.61 -2.50 -13.06
N HIS A 290 -23.70 -1.41 -13.83
CA HIS A 290 -23.05 -1.30 -15.12
C HIS A 290 -21.58 -0.90 -14.96
N LYS A 291 -20.74 -1.35 -15.90
CA LYS A 291 -19.37 -0.87 -16.03
C LYS A 291 -19.35 0.54 -16.63
N ASP A 292 -18.54 1.42 -16.08
CA ASP A 292 -18.42 2.80 -16.56
C ASP A 292 -17.73 2.88 -17.93
N PHE A 293 -16.77 1.98 -18.16
CA PHE A 293 -16.07 1.78 -19.43
C PHE A 293 -15.48 0.37 -19.50
N ALA A 294 -15.13 -0.09 -20.68
CA ALA A 294 -14.41 -1.33 -20.89
C ALA A 294 -13.33 -1.17 -21.97
N HIS A 295 -12.15 -1.68 -21.67
CA HIS A 295 -11.00 -1.81 -22.55
C HIS A 295 -10.46 -3.23 -22.47
N VAL A 296 -9.64 -3.63 -23.42
CA VAL A 296 -8.93 -4.90 -23.41
C VAL A 296 -7.45 -4.68 -23.62
N VAL A 297 -6.64 -5.34 -22.80
CA VAL A 297 -5.18 -5.33 -22.93
C VAL A 297 -4.67 -6.74 -23.04
N GLY A 298 -3.63 -6.93 -23.84
CA GLY A 298 -3.08 -8.25 -24.05
C GLY A 298 -1.89 -8.24 -24.99
N ASP A 299 -1.45 -9.43 -25.40
CA ASP A 299 -0.31 -9.62 -26.32
C ASP A 299 -0.49 -8.94 -27.69
N PHE A 300 -1.74 -8.70 -28.09
CA PHE A 300 -2.10 -8.08 -29.38
C PHE A 300 -1.94 -6.55 -29.38
N ASN A 301 -1.86 -5.91 -28.23
CA ASN A 301 -1.59 -4.47 -28.10
C ASN A 301 -0.46 -4.16 -27.10
N HIS A 302 0.44 -5.15 -26.87
CA HIS A 302 1.59 -5.02 -25.98
C HIS A 302 1.24 -4.59 -24.56
N TRP A 303 0.03 -4.98 -24.08
CA TRP A 303 -0.50 -4.66 -22.77
C TRP A 303 -0.64 -3.15 -22.48
N GLN A 304 -0.70 -2.34 -23.53
CA GLN A 304 -0.82 -0.88 -23.42
C GLN A 304 -2.27 -0.45 -23.44
N LEU A 305 -2.68 0.28 -22.40
CA LEU A 305 -3.98 0.95 -22.37
C LEU A 305 -3.98 2.13 -23.33
N SER A 306 -4.99 2.17 -24.19
CA SER A 306 -5.22 3.27 -25.14
C SER A 306 -6.71 3.41 -25.47
N ASN A 307 -7.09 4.51 -26.10
CA ASN A 307 -8.43 4.71 -26.63
C ASN A 307 -8.56 4.30 -28.10
N GLU A 308 -7.60 3.50 -28.59
CA GLU A 308 -7.56 3.00 -29.96
C GLU A 308 -8.52 1.81 -30.16
N ASP A 309 -8.79 1.47 -31.42
CA ASP A 309 -9.75 0.42 -31.80
C ASP A 309 -9.29 -1.00 -31.43
N ASN A 310 -8.01 -1.21 -31.10
CA ASN A 310 -7.48 -2.47 -30.62
C ASN A 310 -7.47 -2.60 -29.09
N CYS A 311 -8.05 -1.63 -28.38
CA CYS A 311 -8.09 -1.60 -26.94
C CYS A 311 -9.46 -1.18 -26.39
N GLN A 312 -10.06 -0.07 -26.86
CA GLN A 312 -11.35 0.40 -26.39
C GLN A 312 -12.49 -0.44 -26.97
N MET A 313 -13.35 -0.99 -26.09
CA MET A 313 -14.50 -1.80 -26.48
C MET A 313 -15.71 -0.95 -26.85
N TYR A 314 -16.55 -1.49 -27.73
CA TYR A 314 -17.87 -0.94 -28.05
C TYR A 314 -18.91 -1.46 -27.06
N ARG A 315 -19.90 -0.64 -26.73
CA ARG A 315 -21.05 -1.04 -25.94
C ARG A 315 -22.28 -1.15 -26.81
N ASP A 316 -22.95 -2.29 -26.74
CA ASP A 316 -24.30 -2.50 -27.30
C ASP A 316 -25.32 -2.43 -26.18
N ASP A 317 -26.10 -1.34 -26.18
CA ASP A 317 -27.15 -1.12 -25.17
C ASP A 317 -28.30 -2.14 -25.31
N ALA A 318 -28.49 -2.75 -26.49
CA ALA A 318 -29.58 -3.70 -26.74
C ALA A 318 -29.29 -5.09 -26.16
N SER A 319 -28.05 -5.59 -26.32
CA SER A 319 -27.59 -6.88 -25.76
C SER A 319 -27.13 -6.76 -24.32
N GLY A 320 -26.78 -5.54 -23.86
CA GLY A 320 -26.14 -5.32 -22.57
C GLY A 320 -24.72 -5.87 -22.51
N CYS A 321 -23.98 -5.82 -23.63
CA CYS A 321 -22.62 -6.33 -23.72
C CYS A 321 -21.63 -5.27 -24.20
N TRP A 322 -20.39 -5.43 -23.77
CA TRP A 322 -19.24 -4.78 -24.36
C TRP A 322 -18.56 -5.74 -25.32
N TRP A 323 -18.05 -5.26 -26.46
CA TRP A 323 -17.41 -6.12 -27.44
C TRP A 323 -16.29 -5.41 -28.20
N ILE A 324 -15.32 -6.21 -28.68
CA ILE A 324 -14.24 -5.75 -29.52
C ILE A 324 -13.86 -6.87 -30.50
N THR A 325 -13.59 -6.51 -31.76
CA THR A 325 -13.07 -7.46 -32.75
C THR A 325 -11.59 -7.21 -33.01
N LEU A 326 -10.75 -8.16 -32.62
CA LEU A 326 -9.32 -8.18 -32.83
C LEU A 326 -9.03 -8.81 -34.18
N ARG A 327 -8.14 -8.22 -34.98
CA ARG A 327 -7.81 -8.66 -36.34
C ARG A 327 -6.33 -8.83 -36.51
N ASN A 328 -5.94 -9.52 -37.60
CA ASN A 328 -4.54 -9.78 -37.96
C ASN A 328 -3.78 -10.57 -36.88
N LEU A 329 -4.47 -11.48 -36.22
CA LEU A 329 -3.89 -12.37 -35.24
C LEU A 329 -3.21 -13.57 -35.95
N ASP A 330 -2.16 -14.10 -35.32
CA ASP A 330 -1.49 -15.34 -35.78
C ASP A 330 -2.27 -16.55 -35.24
N VAL A 331 -2.71 -17.40 -36.15
CA VAL A 331 -3.54 -18.58 -35.84
C VAL A 331 -2.83 -19.58 -34.91
N ASN A 332 -1.50 -19.63 -34.89
CA ASN A 332 -0.71 -20.57 -34.10
C ASN A 332 -0.33 -20.04 -32.71
N LYS A 333 -0.49 -18.73 -32.50
CA LYS A 333 -0.05 -18.06 -31.27
C LYS A 333 -1.12 -18.12 -30.19
N GLU A 334 -0.71 -18.39 -28.97
CA GLU A 334 -1.53 -18.12 -27.78
C GLU A 334 -1.47 -16.64 -27.43
N TYR A 335 -2.64 -16.05 -27.22
CA TYR A 335 -2.79 -14.65 -26.82
C TYR A 335 -3.30 -14.55 -25.39
N ALA A 336 -2.48 -13.96 -24.52
CA ALA A 336 -2.86 -13.62 -23.15
C ALA A 336 -3.55 -12.25 -23.13
N PHE A 337 -4.61 -12.09 -22.35
CA PHE A 337 -5.35 -10.84 -22.25
C PHE A 337 -6.14 -10.69 -20.96
N GLN A 338 -6.55 -9.46 -20.67
CA GLN A 338 -7.48 -9.10 -19.61
C GLN A 338 -8.39 -7.97 -20.08
N TYR A 339 -9.59 -7.91 -19.51
CA TYR A 339 -10.43 -6.73 -19.56
C TYR A 339 -9.97 -5.71 -18.50
N TYR A 340 -9.97 -4.43 -18.86
CA TYR A 340 -9.75 -3.30 -17.97
C TYR A 340 -11.03 -2.49 -17.90
N VAL A 341 -11.67 -2.48 -16.77
CA VAL A 341 -13.03 -1.92 -16.62
C VAL A 341 -13.09 -0.91 -15.48
N GLY A 342 -13.91 0.13 -15.65
CA GLY A 342 -14.29 1.03 -14.58
C GLY A 342 -15.50 0.50 -13.82
N THR A 343 -15.43 0.59 -12.49
CA THR A 343 -16.54 0.23 -11.61
C THR A 343 -17.30 1.50 -11.18
N ARG A 344 -18.53 1.33 -10.74
CA ARG A 344 -19.41 2.41 -10.26
C ARG A 344 -18.79 3.28 -9.16
N ASN A 345 -17.82 2.76 -8.43
CA ASN A 345 -17.15 3.49 -7.33
C ASN A 345 -15.98 4.35 -7.82
N GLY A 346 -15.75 4.45 -9.13
CA GLY A 346 -14.60 5.13 -9.71
C GLY A 346 -13.30 4.32 -9.62
N GLU A 347 -13.38 3.06 -9.20
CA GLU A 347 -12.26 2.14 -9.18
C GLU A 347 -12.08 1.50 -10.56
N THR A 348 -10.87 1.05 -10.84
CA THR A 348 -10.54 0.30 -12.04
C THR A 348 -10.06 -1.08 -11.65
N ILE A 349 -10.53 -2.11 -12.37
CA ILE A 349 -10.13 -3.49 -12.12
C ILE A 349 -9.71 -4.20 -13.41
N ARG A 350 -8.85 -5.21 -13.26
CA ARG A 350 -8.55 -6.19 -14.32
C ARG A 350 -9.38 -7.44 -14.12
N LEU A 351 -9.98 -7.93 -15.20
CA LEU A 351 -10.80 -9.13 -15.17
C LEU A 351 -10.29 -10.14 -16.20
N GLY A 352 -10.23 -11.41 -15.82
CA GLY A 352 -10.17 -12.52 -16.76
C GLY A 352 -11.51 -12.73 -17.44
N ASP A 353 -11.52 -13.43 -18.56
CA ASP A 353 -12.72 -13.85 -19.27
C ASP A 353 -13.29 -15.13 -18.63
N ALA A 354 -14.53 -15.09 -18.21
CA ALA A 354 -15.18 -16.22 -17.52
C ALA A 354 -15.36 -17.47 -18.42
N TYR A 355 -15.29 -17.31 -19.74
CA TYR A 355 -15.46 -18.38 -20.72
C TYR A 355 -14.12 -18.85 -21.31
N CYS A 356 -12.99 -18.36 -20.81
CA CYS A 356 -11.69 -18.80 -21.30
C CYS A 356 -11.42 -20.27 -20.94
N GLU A 357 -10.71 -20.96 -21.83
CA GLU A 357 -10.36 -22.38 -21.68
C GLU A 357 -8.97 -22.57 -21.04
N LYS A 358 -8.22 -21.47 -20.87
CA LYS A 358 -6.90 -21.44 -20.22
C LYS A 358 -6.68 -20.12 -19.52
N ILE A 359 -6.09 -20.17 -18.33
CA ILE A 359 -5.65 -19.01 -17.58
C ILE A 359 -4.16 -19.07 -17.30
N LEU A 360 -3.58 -17.93 -16.88
CA LEU A 360 -2.27 -17.85 -16.24
C LEU A 360 -2.46 -17.20 -14.85
N ASP A 361 -1.87 -17.85 -13.87
CA ASP A 361 -1.90 -17.43 -12.48
C ASP A 361 -0.49 -17.02 -12.02
N PRO A 362 -0.25 -15.75 -11.68
CA PRO A 362 1.08 -15.29 -11.27
C PRO A 362 1.56 -15.90 -9.96
N ASP A 363 0.64 -16.30 -9.09
CA ASP A 363 0.94 -16.74 -7.75
C ASP A 363 1.18 -18.26 -7.68
N ASN A 364 0.53 -19.04 -8.56
CA ASN A 364 0.52 -20.49 -8.47
C ASN A 364 1.21 -21.19 -9.66
N ASP A 365 1.23 -20.63 -10.88
CA ASP A 365 1.78 -21.29 -12.06
C ASP A 365 3.28 -21.61 -11.94
N SER A 366 4.03 -20.82 -11.18
CA SER A 366 5.47 -21.02 -10.95
C SER A 366 5.80 -22.33 -10.21
N TYR A 367 4.84 -22.88 -9.47
CA TYR A 367 4.98 -24.14 -8.72
C TYR A 367 4.60 -25.35 -9.56
N ILE A 368 4.00 -25.18 -10.75
CA ILE A 368 3.66 -26.27 -11.66
C ILE A 368 4.91 -26.66 -12.44
N SER A 369 5.34 -27.92 -12.30
CA SER A 369 6.54 -28.40 -12.98
C SER A 369 6.35 -28.50 -14.50
N SER A 370 7.40 -28.28 -15.26
CA SER A 370 7.39 -28.50 -16.72
C SER A 370 7.14 -29.95 -17.13
N SER A 371 7.30 -30.93 -16.22
CA SER A 371 6.90 -32.31 -16.46
C SER A 371 5.39 -32.51 -16.30
N THR A 372 4.73 -31.67 -15.50
CA THR A 372 3.29 -31.67 -15.31
C THR A 372 2.60 -30.95 -16.46
N TYR A 373 3.02 -29.74 -16.75
CA TYR A 373 2.49 -28.94 -17.87
C TYR A 373 3.64 -28.42 -18.73
N PRO A 374 4.08 -29.16 -19.75
CA PRO A 374 5.11 -28.71 -20.69
C PRO A 374 4.60 -27.52 -21.49
N ASP A 375 5.50 -26.60 -21.83
CA ASP A 375 5.21 -25.43 -22.66
C ASP A 375 4.13 -24.47 -22.10
N ASN A 376 3.98 -24.41 -20.75
CA ASN A 376 3.11 -23.41 -20.18
C ASN A 376 3.57 -22.01 -20.61
N LYS A 377 2.62 -21.21 -21.11
CA LYS A 377 2.91 -19.84 -21.52
C LYS A 377 3.42 -19.04 -20.30
N SER A 378 4.55 -18.36 -20.48
CA SER A 378 5.06 -17.48 -19.43
C SER A 378 4.06 -16.37 -19.09
N TYR A 379 3.92 -16.07 -17.81
CA TYR A 379 3.08 -14.98 -17.36
C TYR A 379 3.56 -13.65 -17.97
N PRO A 380 2.67 -12.82 -18.57
CA PRO A 380 3.08 -11.61 -19.27
C PRO A 380 3.43 -10.48 -18.29
N GLU A 381 4.47 -9.70 -18.59
CA GLU A 381 4.93 -8.57 -17.76
C GLU A 381 3.81 -7.51 -17.52
N GLY A 382 2.89 -7.35 -18.49
CA GLY A 382 1.77 -6.41 -18.39
C GLY A 382 0.50 -6.97 -17.73
N GLY A 383 0.50 -8.25 -17.32
CA GLY A 383 -0.62 -8.89 -16.62
C GLY A 383 -0.70 -8.50 -15.15
N LYS A 384 -1.90 -8.60 -14.57
CA LYS A 384 -2.15 -8.37 -13.13
C LYS A 384 -3.21 -9.35 -12.63
N GLY A 385 -2.88 -10.17 -11.66
CA GLY A 385 -3.77 -11.24 -11.22
C GLY A 385 -4.01 -12.27 -12.33
N ILE A 386 -5.17 -12.91 -12.35
CA ILE A 386 -5.48 -13.96 -13.33
C ILE A 386 -5.61 -13.39 -14.75
N VAL A 387 -4.91 -14.02 -15.69
CA VAL A 387 -4.88 -13.63 -17.11
C VAL A 387 -5.53 -14.73 -17.94
N SER A 388 -6.44 -14.38 -18.82
CA SER A 388 -7.07 -15.30 -19.75
C SER A 388 -6.22 -15.53 -21.00
N VAL A 389 -6.28 -16.72 -21.57
CA VAL A 389 -5.55 -17.09 -22.78
C VAL A 389 -6.49 -17.69 -23.81
N PHE A 390 -6.32 -17.29 -25.08
CA PHE A 390 -6.96 -17.97 -26.20
C PHE A 390 -5.96 -18.31 -27.31
N LYS A 391 -6.29 -19.32 -28.11
CA LYS A 391 -5.62 -19.70 -29.33
C LYS A 391 -6.66 -19.89 -30.43
N ILE A 392 -6.40 -19.37 -31.63
CA ILE A 392 -7.34 -19.46 -32.74
C ILE A 392 -7.41 -20.89 -33.28
N GLN A 393 -6.23 -21.50 -33.51
CA GLN A 393 -6.19 -22.90 -33.95
C GLN A 393 -6.44 -23.82 -32.74
N GLN A 394 -7.53 -24.54 -32.80
CA GLN A 394 -7.85 -25.63 -31.88
C GLN A 394 -7.89 -26.94 -32.62
N ASP A 395 -7.36 -28.00 -32.00
CA ASP A 395 -7.41 -29.34 -32.54
C ASP A 395 -8.81 -29.93 -32.38
N ASN A 396 -9.44 -30.27 -33.49
CA ASN A 396 -10.77 -30.89 -33.47
C ASN A 396 -10.62 -32.35 -33.02
N TYR A 397 -11.05 -32.66 -31.78
CA TYR A 397 -11.08 -34.05 -31.32
C TYR A 397 -12.08 -34.87 -32.15
N ARG A 398 -11.63 -36.03 -32.63
CA ARG A 398 -12.47 -37.00 -33.35
C ARG A 398 -12.77 -38.17 -32.44
N TRP A 399 -14.03 -38.33 -32.08
CA TRP A 399 -14.47 -39.48 -31.31
C TRP A 399 -14.25 -40.76 -32.12
N SER A 400 -13.55 -41.74 -31.53
CA SER A 400 -13.32 -43.08 -32.15
C SER A 400 -14.57 -43.94 -32.06
N VAL A 401 -15.48 -43.65 -31.13
CA VAL A 401 -16.75 -44.37 -30.93
C VAL A 401 -17.88 -43.39 -31.21
N SER A 402 -18.65 -43.64 -32.27
CA SER A 402 -19.76 -42.79 -32.70
C SER A 402 -21.13 -43.24 -32.22
N ASP A 403 -21.25 -44.46 -31.71
CA ASP A 403 -22.52 -45.12 -31.32
C ASP A 403 -22.53 -45.55 -29.84
N PHE A 404 -21.79 -44.84 -28.99
CA PHE A 404 -21.76 -45.13 -27.57
C PHE A 404 -23.16 -45.07 -26.93
N LYS A 405 -23.53 -46.16 -26.24
CA LYS A 405 -24.78 -46.22 -25.50
C LYS A 405 -24.50 -46.09 -24.00
N VAL A 406 -25.10 -45.10 -23.38
CA VAL A 406 -25.03 -44.91 -21.94
C VAL A 406 -25.68 -46.11 -21.24
N PRO A 407 -25.01 -46.74 -20.25
CA PRO A 407 -25.62 -47.79 -19.46
C PRO A 407 -26.91 -47.36 -18.76
N ASN A 408 -27.81 -48.32 -18.45
CA ASN A 408 -29.00 -48.00 -17.66
C ASN A 408 -28.57 -47.41 -16.30
N PRO A 409 -29.12 -46.27 -15.85
CA PRO A 409 -28.77 -45.66 -14.56
C PRO A 409 -28.85 -46.62 -13.35
N GLU A 410 -29.80 -47.54 -13.39
CA GLU A 410 -29.96 -48.58 -12.30
C GLU A 410 -28.84 -49.65 -12.27
N GLN A 411 -28.03 -49.71 -13.32
CA GLN A 411 -26.92 -50.68 -13.46
C GLN A 411 -25.54 -50.00 -13.38
N LEU A 412 -25.49 -48.74 -13.00
CA LEU A 412 -24.21 -48.04 -12.87
C LEU A 412 -23.41 -48.55 -11.66
N VAL A 413 -22.15 -48.85 -11.91
CA VAL A 413 -21.12 -49.05 -10.89
C VAL A 413 -20.15 -47.91 -11.08
N ILE A 414 -20.29 -46.89 -10.23
CA ILE A 414 -19.59 -45.62 -10.35
C ILE A 414 -18.30 -45.67 -9.53
N TYR A 415 -17.21 -45.21 -10.10
CA TYR A 415 -15.94 -45.00 -9.42
C TYR A 415 -15.64 -43.51 -9.46
N GLU A 416 -15.69 -42.85 -8.30
CA GLU A 416 -15.29 -41.45 -8.17
C GLU A 416 -13.75 -41.36 -8.13
N MET A 417 -13.16 -40.49 -8.94
CA MET A 417 -11.72 -40.44 -9.18
C MET A 417 -11.17 -39.02 -9.06
N LEU A 418 -10.19 -38.84 -8.16
CA LEU A 418 -9.32 -37.68 -8.15
C LEU A 418 -8.07 -37.98 -9.01
N LEU A 419 -7.94 -37.32 -10.13
CA LEU A 419 -6.84 -37.56 -11.08
C LEU A 419 -5.46 -37.41 -10.44
N ARG A 420 -5.28 -36.39 -9.61
CA ARG A 420 -4.04 -36.09 -8.89
C ARG A 420 -3.52 -37.28 -8.08
N ASP A 421 -4.41 -38.04 -7.44
CA ASP A 421 -4.03 -39.07 -6.48
C ASP A 421 -4.19 -40.50 -7.04
N PHE A 422 -4.72 -40.66 -8.27
CA PHE A 422 -5.08 -41.96 -8.80
C PHE A 422 -3.89 -42.74 -9.37
N THR A 423 -2.93 -42.05 -10.02
CA THR A 423 -1.71 -42.65 -10.57
C THR A 423 -0.48 -41.81 -10.26
N ALA A 424 0.71 -42.38 -10.39
CA ALA A 424 1.97 -41.70 -10.17
C ALA A 424 2.25 -40.58 -11.22
N SER A 425 1.55 -40.57 -12.35
CA SER A 425 1.66 -39.51 -13.35
C SER A 425 0.71 -38.33 -13.08
N ASN A 426 -0.27 -38.50 -12.18
CA ASN A 426 -1.24 -37.49 -11.73
C ASN A 426 -2.03 -36.83 -12.91
N ASP A 427 -2.30 -37.60 -14.00
CA ASP A 427 -2.86 -37.08 -15.24
C ASP A 427 -3.91 -38.00 -15.86
N LEU A 428 -4.64 -37.47 -16.85
CA LEU A 428 -5.62 -38.23 -17.63
C LEU A 428 -5.00 -39.43 -18.37
N ASN A 429 -3.77 -39.32 -18.87
CA ASN A 429 -3.09 -40.43 -19.55
C ASN A 429 -2.82 -41.57 -18.62
N GLY A 430 -2.40 -41.31 -17.38
CA GLY A 430 -2.25 -42.33 -16.34
C GLY A 430 -3.58 -43.01 -15.96
N ALA A 431 -4.63 -42.20 -15.86
CA ALA A 431 -5.98 -42.74 -15.59
C ALA A 431 -6.47 -43.62 -16.75
N MET A 432 -6.27 -43.18 -18.01
CA MET A 432 -6.61 -43.96 -19.21
C MET A 432 -5.96 -45.35 -19.22
N GLN A 433 -4.69 -45.46 -18.81
CA GLN A 433 -3.96 -46.72 -18.74
C GLN A 433 -4.54 -47.68 -17.68
N LYS A 434 -5.40 -47.21 -16.79
CA LYS A 434 -6.07 -48.00 -15.72
C LYS A 434 -7.52 -48.34 -16.04
N LEU A 435 -8.07 -47.94 -17.20
CA LEU A 435 -9.46 -48.19 -17.55
C LEU A 435 -9.81 -49.68 -17.62
N ASP A 436 -8.92 -50.52 -18.17
CA ASP A 436 -9.12 -51.97 -18.23
C ASP A 436 -9.13 -52.60 -16.82
N TYR A 437 -8.30 -52.07 -15.92
CA TYR A 437 -8.32 -52.49 -14.52
C TYR A 437 -9.67 -52.13 -13.87
N LEU A 438 -10.14 -50.91 -13.97
CA LEU A 438 -11.44 -50.49 -13.44
C LEU A 438 -12.58 -51.29 -14.04
N LYS A 439 -12.55 -51.54 -15.35
CA LYS A 439 -13.52 -52.40 -16.01
C LYS A 439 -13.51 -53.82 -15.47
N SER A 440 -12.33 -54.39 -15.15
CA SER A 440 -12.21 -55.73 -14.54
C SER A 440 -12.82 -55.83 -13.13
N LEU A 441 -12.95 -54.71 -12.44
CA LEU A 441 -13.64 -54.60 -11.14
C LEU A 441 -15.16 -54.45 -11.30
N GLY A 442 -15.66 -54.37 -12.54
CA GLY A 442 -17.08 -54.17 -12.83
C GLY A 442 -17.51 -52.70 -12.89
N VAL A 443 -16.58 -51.74 -12.79
CA VAL A 443 -16.85 -50.32 -12.98
C VAL A 443 -17.29 -50.05 -14.42
N ASN A 444 -18.37 -49.33 -14.59
CA ASN A 444 -18.93 -48.98 -15.89
C ASN A 444 -19.22 -47.49 -16.03
N ALA A 445 -18.96 -46.70 -14.98
CA ALA A 445 -19.00 -45.26 -14.99
C ALA A 445 -17.86 -44.71 -14.12
N ILE A 446 -17.24 -43.62 -14.57
CA ILE A 446 -16.24 -42.88 -13.79
C ILE A 446 -16.81 -41.48 -13.57
N GLU A 447 -16.81 -41.05 -12.31
CA GLU A 447 -17.11 -39.71 -11.89
C GLU A 447 -15.78 -39.01 -11.59
N LEU A 448 -15.35 -38.11 -12.51
CA LEU A 448 -14.16 -37.31 -12.25
C LEU A 448 -14.47 -36.22 -11.23
N MET A 449 -13.70 -36.16 -10.14
CA MET A 449 -13.67 -34.95 -9.31
C MET A 449 -13.30 -33.77 -10.21
N PRO A 450 -13.77 -32.53 -9.90
CA PRO A 450 -13.67 -31.41 -10.83
C PRO A 450 -12.26 -31.21 -11.37
N VAL A 451 -12.17 -30.99 -12.67
CA VAL A 451 -10.90 -30.82 -13.42
C VAL A 451 -10.71 -29.40 -13.90
N GLN A 452 -11.60 -28.50 -13.49
CA GLN A 452 -11.52 -27.06 -13.80
C GLN A 452 -10.48 -26.39 -12.91
N GLU A 453 -9.97 -25.25 -13.40
CA GLU A 453 -9.10 -24.35 -12.64
C GLU A 453 -9.75 -23.93 -11.32
N PHE A 454 -9.02 -24.07 -10.23
CA PHE A 454 -9.39 -23.70 -8.88
C PHE A 454 -8.33 -22.79 -8.28
N ASP A 455 -8.61 -22.18 -7.13
CA ASP A 455 -7.68 -21.30 -6.43
C ASP A 455 -6.57 -22.13 -5.75
N GLY A 456 -5.31 -21.87 -6.13
CA GLY A 456 -4.13 -22.59 -5.66
C GLY A 456 -3.84 -23.89 -6.44
N ASN A 457 -2.91 -24.72 -5.94
CA ASN A 457 -2.46 -25.99 -6.57
C ASN A 457 -2.77 -27.23 -5.70
N ASP A 458 -3.55 -27.10 -4.62
CA ASP A 458 -3.90 -28.23 -3.74
C ASP A 458 -5.37 -28.20 -3.33
N SER A 459 -6.21 -28.84 -4.12
CA SER A 459 -7.65 -28.97 -3.89
C SER A 459 -8.17 -30.28 -4.46
N TRP A 460 -9.34 -30.71 -4.01
CA TRP A 460 -10.13 -31.75 -4.68
C TRP A 460 -10.85 -31.22 -5.93
N GLY A 461 -10.81 -29.89 -6.18
CA GLY A 461 -11.40 -29.24 -7.34
C GLY A 461 -12.82 -28.71 -7.12
N TYR A 462 -13.41 -28.83 -5.92
CA TYR A 462 -14.77 -28.36 -5.63
C TYR A 462 -14.86 -26.86 -5.32
N ASN A 463 -13.78 -26.12 -5.53
CA ASN A 463 -13.70 -24.65 -5.45
C ASN A 463 -13.24 -24.02 -6.78
N PRO A 464 -13.91 -24.32 -7.93
CA PRO A 464 -13.46 -23.82 -9.23
C PRO A 464 -13.60 -22.30 -9.30
N CYS A 465 -12.58 -21.64 -9.85
CA CYS A 465 -12.58 -20.19 -10.13
C CYS A 465 -12.86 -19.88 -11.60
N PHE A 466 -12.50 -20.80 -12.53
CA PHE A 466 -12.80 -20.71 -13.96
C PHE A 466 -13.41 -22.01 -14.48
N PHE A 467 -14.71 -21.97 -14.78
CA PHE A 467 -15.48 -23.19 -15.10
C PHE A 467 -15.18 -23.83 -16.45
N PHE A 468 -14.59 -23.08 -17.37
CA PHE A 468 -14.23 -23.57 -18.72
C PHE A 468 -12.73 -23.85 -18.89
N ALA A 469 -11.89 -23.29 -18.01
CA ALA A 469 -10.47 -23.56 -18.01
C ALA A 469 -10.16 -24.89 -17.32
N LEU A 470 -9.31 -25.71 -17.94
CA LEU A 470 -8.81 -26.93 -17.34
C LEU A 470 -7.61 -26.64 -16.45
N ASP A 471 -7.57 -27.34 -15.33
CA ASP A 471 -6.52 -27.21 -14.35
C ASP A 471 -5.16 -27.72 -14.88
N LYS A 472 -4.15 -26.86 -14.81
CA LYS A 472 -2.82 -27.10 -15.34
C LYS A 472 -2.00 -28.07 -14.49
N ASP A 473 -2.23 -28.12 -13.16
CA ASP A 473 -1.46 -28.97 -12.26
C ASP A 473 -1.84 -30.46 -12.41
N ARG A 474 -3.01 -30.77 -12.98
CA ARG A 474 -3.55 -32.11 -13.19
C ARG A 474 -3.28 -32.67 -14.59
N LYS A 475 -2.48 -31.98 -15.39
CA LYS A 475 -2.29 -32.33 -16.82
C LYS A 475 -3.63 -32.62 -17.53
N SER A 476 -4.66 -31.84 -17.17
CA SER A 476 -6.00 -31.99 -17.74
C SER A 476 -6.07 -31.45 -19.18
N VAL A 477 -5.01 -30.77 -19.62
CA VAL A 477 -4.91 -30.23 -20.99
C VAL A 477 -4.17 -31.23 -21.86
N VAL A 478 -4.78 -31.62 -22.93
CA VAL A 478 -4.21 -32.47 -23.99
C VAL A 478 -3.70 -31.58 -25.12
#